data_92cc322b81d01db4a6bd161fc5e8b204
#
_entry.id   92cc322b81d01db4a6bd161fc5e8b204
#
_cell.length_a   1.000
_cell.length_b   1.000
_cell.length_c   1.000
_cell.angle_alpha   90.00
_cell.angle_beta   90.00
_cell.angle_gamma   90.00
#
_symmetry.space_group_name_H-M   'P 1'
#
loop_
_entity.id
_entity.type
_entity.pdbx_description
1 polymer ?
#
loop_
_entity_poly.entity_id
_entity_poly.type
_entity_poly.pdbx_seq_one_letter_code
_entity_poly.pdbx_strand_id
1 'polypeptide(L)'
;MKKRIVCFGDSNTWGYIPITGERYDESIRWPARLQEKLGYQDYTVVEEGLTGRTTVFDDPFDPEMNGLKTMPAVLRSAAPIDVLVFMLGTNDFQSNIPAGNPISTARAVQYMLETARKLGVDRPGEKMKILLISPVEITEDRLTFKENDVTDQTSIDNSRQLGKCLRTVAEQLDVEFIDAAQFIKPGKVDGVHLDEEGHAKMSELVL
;
A
#
# COMPACT_ATOMS: atom_id res chain seq x y z
N MET A 1 -16.96 15.50 -15.20
CA MET A 1 -16.03 15.74 -14.07
C MET A 1 -14.96 14.64 -14.12
N LYS A 2 -13.70 14.97 -13.81
CA LYS A 2 -12.62 13.97 -13.74
C LYS A 2 -12.93 12.94 -12.65
N LYS A 3 -12.62 11.67 -12.92
CA LYS A 3 -12.62 10.62 -11.90
C LYS A 3 -11.39 10.74 -11.02
N ARG A 4 -11.54 10.51 -9.73
CA ARG A 4 -10.47 10.60 -8.76
C ARG A 4 -10.11 9.22 -8.21
N ILE A 5 -8.84 8.87 -8.34
CA ILE A 5 -8.24 7.65 -7.83
C ILE A 5 -7.31 8.05 -6.69
N VAL A 6 -7.49 7.48 -5.51
CA VAL A 6 -6.59 7.69 -4.38
C VAL A 6 -5.77 6.42 -4.17
N CYS A 7 -4.45 6.54 -4.23
CA CYS A 7 -3.50 5.45 -3.99
C CYS A 7 -2.99 5.56 -2.55
N PHE A 8 -3.65 4.86 -1.62
CA PHE A 8 -3.29 4.87 -0.20
C PHE A 8 -2.38 3.68 0.12
N GLY A 9 -1.15 3.98 0.58
CA GLY A 9 -0.16 2.95 0.85
C GLY A 9 1.03 3.43 1.69
N ASP A 10 2.07 2.63 1.68
CA ASP A 10 3.32 2.84 2.40
C ASP A 10 4.44 3.41 1.52
N SER A 11 5.70 3.10 1.85
CA SER A 11 6.90 3.49 1.11
C SER A 11 6.91 3.01 -0.34
N ASN A 12 6.32 1.85 -0.65
CA ASN A 12 6.18 1.34 -2.01
C ASN A 12 5.18 2.15 -2.86
N THR A 13 4.24 2.82 -2.23
CA THR A 13 3.34 3.78 -2.90
C THR A 13 3.96 5.17 -2.97
N TRP A 14 4.71 5.56 -1.94
CA TRP A 14 5.44 6.84 -1.91
C TRP A 14 6.57 6.89 -2.94
N GLY A 15 7.23 5.75 -3.21
CA GLY A 15 8.36 5.64 -4.14
C GLY A 15 9.71 5.84 -3.45
N TYR A 16 9.96 5.08 -2.37
CA TYR A 16 11.19 5.14 -1.59
C TYR A 16 12.38 4.50 -2.34
N ILE A 17 13.52 5.19 -2.33
CA ILE A 17 14.79 4.70 -2.87
C ILE A 17 15.65 4.19 -1.70
N PRO A 18 15.97 2.88 -1.64
CA PRO A 18 16.87 2.35 -0.62
C PRO A 18 18.24 3.05 -0.62
N ILE A 19 18.91 3.08 0.54
CA ILE A 19 20.22 3.72 0.79
C ILE A 19 20.13 5.26 0.87
N THR A 20 19.52 5.93 -0.12
CA THR A 20 19.48 7.40 -0.12
C THR A 20 18.33 7.95 0.71
N GLY A 21 17.25 7.19 0.88
CA GLY A 21 16.02 7.64 1.54
C GLY A 21 15.23 8.67 0.72
N GLU A 22 15.65 8.94 -0.50
CA GLU A 22 15.00 9.87 -1.39
C GLU A 22 13.74 9.26 -2.01
N ARG A 23 12.96 10.11 -2.68
CA ARG A 23 11.78 9.71 -3.41
C ARG A 23 12.09 9.59 -4.91
N TYR A 24 11.68 8.50 -5.54
CA TYR A 24 11.74 8.39 -7.00
C TYR A 24 11.02 9.56 -7.70
N ASP A 25 11.53 9.92 -8.85
CA ASP A 25 10.90 10.90 -9.74
C ASP A 25 9.49 10.47 -10.17
N GLU A 26 8.64 11.42 -10.57
CA GLU A 26 7.27 11.15 -11.04
C GLU A 26 7.23 10.21 -12.23
N SER A 27 8.22 10.25 -13.11
CA SER A 27 8.35 9.34 -14.26
C SER A 27 8.57 7.88 -13.86
N ILE A 28 8.92 7.60 -12.59
CA ILE A 28 9.23 6.26 -12.08
C ILE A 28 8.13 5.74 -11.14
N ARG A 29 7.64 6.56 -10.20
CA ARG A 29 6.64 6.15 -9.21
C ARG A 29 5.37 5.60 -9.87
N TRP A 30 4.92 4.43 -9.42
CA TRP A 30 3.78 3.75 -10.04
C TRP A 30 2.46 4.56 -10.02
N PRO A 31 2.13 5.37 -8.98
CA PRO A 31 0.90 6.15 -9.05
C PRO A 31 0.98 7.30 -10.07
N ALA A 32 2.14 7.94 -10.19
CA ALA A 32 2.36 8.99 -11.20
C ALA A 32 2.36 8.41 -12.62
N ARG A 33 2.99 7.25 -12.83
CA ARG A 33 2.90 6.50 -14.11
C ARG A 33 1.47 6.07 -14.43
N LEU A 34 0.69 5.68 -13.44
CA LEU A 34 -0.74 5.41 -13.62
C LEU A 34 -1.48 6.67 -14.10
N GLN A 35 -1.19 7.82 -13.49
CA GLN A 35 -1.77 9.10 -13.93
C GLN A 35 -1.43 9.40 -15.39
N GLU A 36 -0.18 9.21 -15.79
CA GLU A 36 0.26 9.44 -17.17
C GLU A 36 -0.48 8.50 -18.15
N LYS A 37 -0.58 7.21 -17.83
CA LYS A 37 -1.28 6.20 -18.66
C LYS A 37 -2.78 6.47 -18.79
N LEU A 38 -3.43 6.90 -17.72
CA LEU A 38 -4.86 7.24 -17.70
C LEU A 38 -5.16 8.59 -18.37
N GLY A 39 -4.13 9.43 -18.53
CA GLY A 39 -4.27 10.80 -19.04
C GLY A 39 -4.86 11.78 -18.02
N TYR A 40 -4.56 13.04 -18.24
CA TYR A 40 -4.94 14.14 -17.33
C TYR A 40 -6.34 14.74 -17.61
N GLN A 41 -6.99 14.33 -18.69
CA GLN A 41 -8.30 14.86 -19.09
C GLN A 41 -9.42 14.29 -18.19
N ASP A 42 -9.42 12.97 -18.00
CA ASP A 42 -10.53 12.24 -17.41
C ASP A 42 -10.26 11.74 -15.99
N TYR A 43 -8.98 11.69 -15.57
CA TYR A 43 -8.55 11.14 -14.30
C TYR A 43 -7.64 12.07 -13.51
N THR A 44 -7.73 11.96 -12.19
CA THR A 44 -6.78 12.54 -11.24
C THR A 44 -6.36 11.43 -10.28
N VAL A 45 -5.08 11.07 -10.28
CA VAL A 45 -4.49 10.14 -9.32
C VAL A 45 -3.88 10.95 -8.18
N VAL A 46 -4.26 10.60 -6.95
CA VAL A 46 -3.75 11.22 -5.71
C VAL A 46 -2.81 10.23 -5.05
N GLU A 47 -1.55 10.61 -4.89
CA GLU A 47 -0.50 9.79 -4.30
C GLU A 47 -0.48 9.98 -2.78
N GLU A 48 -0.99 9.01 -2.04
CA GLU A 48 -1.08 9.03 -0.57
C GLU A 48 -0.22 7.91 0.05
N GLY A 49 1.00 7.77 -0.46
CA GLY A 49 2.03 6.94 0.13
C GLY A 49 2.71 7.65 1.31
N LEU A 50 3.03 6.91 2.38
CA LEU A 50 3.82 7.38 3.51
C LEU A 50 4.80 6.29 3.94
N THR A 51 6.09 6.62 3.99
CA THR A 51 7.13 5.65 4.41
C THR A 51 6.87 5.16 5.84
N GLY A 52 7.02 3.86 6.08
CA GLY A 52 6.80 3.27 7.40
C GLY A 52 5.32 3.08 7.78
N ARG A 53 4.35 3.50 6.94
CA ARG A 53 2.93 3.37 7.29
C ARG A 53 2.54 1.93 7.58
N THR A 54 2.01 1.70 8.79
CA THR A 54 1.37 0.47 9.24
C THR A 54 -0.13 0.50 8.91
N THR A 55 -0.83 -0.59 9.18
CA THR A 55 -2.31 -0.59 9.09
C THR A 55 -2.96 0.10 10.31
N VAL A 56 -3.17 -0.61 11.38
CA VAL A 56 -3.81 -0.10 12.63
C VAL A 56 -2.85 -0.10 13.82
N PHE A 57 -1.66 -0.65 13.63
CA PHE A 57 -0.69 -0.81 14.70
C PHE A 57 0.10 0.48 14.90
N ASP A 58 0.31 0.86 16.15
CA ASP A 58 1.19 1.98 16.46
C ASP A 58 2.65 1.54 16.40
N ASP A 59 3.46 2.29 15.67
CA ASP A 59 4.89 2.23 15.83
C ASP A 59 5.26 2.96 17.14
N PRO A 60 5.99 2.32 18.07
CA PRO A 60 6.32 2.93 19.35
C PRO A 60 7.23 4.15 19.23
N PHE A 61 7.94 4.30 18.11
CA PHE A 61 8.88 5.39 17.87
C PHE A 61 8.31 6.46 16.93
N ASP A 62 7.29 6.11 16.14
CA ASP A 62 6.62 7.04 15.21
C ASP A 62 5.10 6.79 15.15
N PRO A 63 4.35 7.38 16.08
CA PRO A 63 2.89 7.16 16.20
C PRO A 63 2.09 7.70 15.01
N GLU A 64 2.68 8.53 14.14
CA GLU A 64 2.04 9.07 12.94
C GLU A 64 1.98 8.04 11.81
N MET A 65 2.75 6.95 11.92
CA MET A 65 2.74 5.86 10.93
C MET A 65 1.46 5.01 10.96
N ASN A 66 0.63 5.13 11.97
CA ASN A 66 -0.65 4.41 12.02
C ASN A 66 -1.61 4.89 10.93
N GLY A 67 -1.79 4.04 9.91
CA GLY A 67 -2.60 4.35 8.73
C GLY A 67 -4.07 4.59 9.06
N LEU A 68 -4.64 3.83 10.02
CA LEU A 68 -6.04 4.04 10.43
C LEU A 68 -6.27 5.45 11.00
N LYS A 69 -5.31 5.99 11.76
CA LYS A 69 -5.44 7.33 12.36
C LYS A 69 -5.41 8.43 11.31
N THR A 70 -4.62 8.27 10.25
CA THR A 70 -4.45 9.29 9.20
C THR A 70 -5.44 9.16 8.05
N MET A 71 -5.87 7.96 7.73
CA MET A 71 -6.75 7.65 6.58
C MET A 71 -8.03 8.50 6.51
N PRO A 72 -8.79 8.72 7.60
CA PRO A 72 -10.02 9.50 7.51
C PRO A 72 -9.81 10.95 7.07
N ALA A 73 -8.74 11.59 7.52
CA ALA A 73 -8.40 12.96 7.13
C ALA A 73 -7.98 13.00 5.65
N VAL A 74 -7.12 12.07 5.23
CA VAL A 74 -6.65 11.91 3.86
C VAL A 74 -7.82 11.71 2.89
N LEU A 75 -8.68 10.73 3.14
CA LEU A 75 -9.79 10.42 2.23
C LEU A 75 -10.83 11.54 2.17
N ARG A 76 -11.13 12.20 3.30
CA ARG A 76 -12.02 13.36 3.30
C ARG A 76 -11.45 14.56 2.55
N SER A 77 -10.16 14.81 2.67
CA SER A 77 -9.47 15.87 1.93
C SER A 77 -9.45 15.59 0.41
N ALA A 78 -9.36 14.33 0.03
CA ALA A 78 -9.38 13.92 -1.38
C ALA A 78 -10.78 13.76 -1.98
N ALA A 79 -11.87 13.84 -1.20
CA ALA A 79 -13.23 13.62 -1.68
C ALA A 79 -13.65 14.61 -2.81
N PRO A 80 -14.57 14.22 -3.71
CA PRO A 80 -15.17 12.90 -3.86
C PRO A 80 -14.20 11.90 -4.52
N ILE A 81 -14.23 10.64 -4.10
CA ILE A 81 -13.34 9.56 -4.56
C ILE A 81 -14.15 8.57 -5.39
N ASP A 82 -13.65 8.23 -6.57
CA ASP A 82 -14.26 7.22 -7.45
C ASP A 82 -13.62 5.83 -7.23
N VAL A 83 -12.30 5.79 -7.00
CA VAL A 83 -11.55 4.56 -6.75
C VAL A 83 -10.55 4.76 -5.61
N LEU A 84 -10.56 3.86 -4.65
CA LEU A 84 -9.51 3.72 -3.64
C LEU A 84 -8.63 2.51 -4.00
N VAL A 85 -7.37 2.75 -4.35
CA VAL A 85 -6.33 1.72 -4.46
C VAL A 85 -5.64 1.65 -3.11
N PHE A 86 -5.75 0.51 -2.44
CA PHE A 86 -5.25 0.32 -1.08
C PHE A 86 -4.18 -0.76 -1.04
N MET A 87 -2.97 -0.40 -0.58
CA MET A 87 -1.84 -1.31 -0.46
C MET A 87 -1.07 -1.04 0.82
N LEU A 88 -1.30 -1.84 1.87
CA LEU A 88 -0.61 -1.80 3.16
C LEU A 88 -0.41 -3.20 3.74
N GLY A 89 0.47 -3.31 4.71
CA GLY A 89 0.70 -4.49 5.53
C GLY A 89 2.16 -4.87 5.70
N THR A 90 3.05 -4.39 4.83
CA THR A 90 4.49 -4.69 4.90
C THR A 90 5.08 -4.29 6.25
N ASN A 91 4.78 -3.07 6.72
CA ASN A 91 5.36 -2.52 7.96
C ASN A 91 4.76 -3.12 9.23
N ASP A 92 3.62 -3.79 9.14
CA ASP A 92 3.02 -4.50 10.29
C ASP A 92 3.90 -5.67 10.76
N PHE A 93 4.80 -6.16 9.91
CA PHE A 93 5.66 -7.30 10.21
C PHE A 93 7.03 -6.93 10.80
N GLN A 94 7.26 -5.65 11.06
CA GLN A 94 8.46 -5.21 11.75
C GLN A 94 8.51 -5.76 13.18
N SER A 95 9.69 -6.11 13.66
CA SER A 95 9.89 -6.74 14.98
C SER A 95 9.49 -5.85 16.15
N ASN A 96 9.44 -4.53 15.94
CA ASN A 96 8.93 -3.55 16.90
C ASN A 96 7.38 -3.43 16.90
N ILE A 97 6.68 -4.19 16.04
CA ILE A 97 5.21 -4.27 15.97
C ILE A 97 4.75 -5.69 16.40
N PRO A 98 4.73 -5.99 17.72
CA PRO A 98 4.55 -7.38 18.19
C PRO A 98 3.21 -8.03 17.84
N ALA A 99 2.18 -7.23 17.56
CA ALA A 99 0.85 -7.74 17.19
C ALA A 99 0.71 -8.03 15.70
N GLY A 100 1.68 -7.62 14.88
CA GLY A 100 1.67 -7.78 13.43
C GLY A 100 1.92 -9.24 13.02
N ASN A 101 0.90 -9.84 12.42
CA ASN A 101 0.98 -11.14 11.76
C ASN A 101 -0.05 -11.18 10.61
N PRO A 102 0.05 -12.13 9.67
CA PRO A 102 -0.81 -12.11 8.47
C PRO A 102 -2.30 -12.04 8.75
N ILE A 103 -2.77 -12.71 9.80
CA ILE A 103 -4.20 -12.74 10.16
C ILE A 103 -4.62 -11.41 10.79
N SER A 104 -3.84 -10.88 11.73
CA SER A 104 -4.16 -9.61 12.39
C SER A 104 -4.06 -8.45 11.41
N THR A 105 -3.07 -8.45 10.51
CA THR A 105 -2.93 -7.46 9.43
C THR A 105 -4.10 -7.52 8.46
N ALA A 106 -4.53 -8.71 8.04
CA ALA A 106 -5.69 -8.84 7.17
C ALA A 106 -6.99 -8.33 7.82
N ARG A 107 -7.19 -8.60 9.11
CA ARG A 107 -8.32 -8.04 9.89
C ARG A 107 -8.24 -6.53 10.00
N ALA A 108 -7.04 -5.99 10.18
CA ALA A 108 -6.80 -4.54 10.21
C ALA A 108 -7.17 -3.90 8.88
N VAL A 109 -6.72 -4.48 7.76
CA VAL A 109 -7.10 -4.04 6.41
C VAL A 109 -8.61 -4.10 6.20
N GLN A 110 -9.27 -5.20 6.58
CA GLN A 110 -10.72 -5.30 6.51
C GLN A 110 -11.41 -4.15 7.25
N TYR A 111 -11.02 -3.90 8.49
CA TYR A 111 -11.56 -2.82 9.30
C TYR A 111 -11.33 -1.44 8.68
N MET A 112 -10.14 -1.21 8.11
CA MET A 112 -9.83 0.05 7.41
C MET A 112 -10.70 0.26 6.17
N LEU A 113 -10.90 -0.77 5.33
CA LEU A 113 -11.74 -0.68 4.14
C LEU A 113 -13.22 -0.49 4.49
N GLU A 114 -13.72 -1.17 5.53
CA GLU A 114 -15.07 -0.92 6.06
C GLU A 114 -15.22 0.50 6.61
N THR A 115 -14.19 1.02 7.25
CA THR A 115 -14.15 2.41 7.74
C THR A 115 -14.17 3.38 6.56
N ALA A 116 -13.35 3.16 5.53
CA ALA A 116 -13.32 4.00 4.33
C ALA A 116 -14.71 4.10 3.67
N ARG A 117 -15.43 2.99 3.55
CA ARG A 117 -16.81 2.95 3.03
C ARG A 117 -17.81 3.78 3.84
N LYS A 118 -17.57 3.98 5.14
CA LYS A 118 -18.45 4.73 6.04
C LYS A 118 -18.15 6.24 6.10
N LEU A 119 -17.06 6.69 5.47
CA LEU A 119 -16.64 8.10 5.55
C LEU A 119 -17.50 9.06 4.73
N GLY A 120 -18.33 8.55 3.81
CA GLY A 120 -19.17 9.38 2.94
C GLY A 120 -18.34 10.22 1.96
N VAL A 121 -17.27 9.64 1.45
CA VAL A 121 -16.32 10.28 0.51
C VAL A 121 -16.64 9.96 -0.96
N ASP A 122 -17.68 9.17 -1.18
CA ASP A 122 -18.15 8.77 -2.51
C ASP A 122 -18.64 9.98 -3.32
N ARG A 123 -18.63 9.82 -4.63
CA ARG A 123 -19.34 10.75 -5.52
C ARG A 123 -20.85 10.62 -5.31
N PRO A 124 -21.63 11.72 -5.26
CA PRO A 124 -23.07 11.65 -5.13
C PRO A 124 -23.73 10.72 -6.16
N GLY A 125 -24.43 9.71 -5.68
CA GLY A 125 -25.11 8.71 -6.52
C GLY A 125 -24.24 7.53 -6.98
N GLU A 126 -22.96 7.51 -6.67
CA GLU A 126 -22.02 6.42 -7.02
C GLU A 126 -21.36 5.89 -5.75
N LYS A 127 -20.97 4.60 -5.76
CA LYS A 127 -20.18 4.04 -4.68
C LYS A 127 -18.71 4.01 -5.11
N MET A 128 -17.84 4.42 -4.21
CA MET A 128 -16.38 4.30 -4.37
C MET A 128 -16.01 2.82 -4.60
N LYS A 129 -15.32 2.55 -5.70
CA LYS A 129 -14.72 1.24 -5.95
C LYS A 129 -13.45 1.11 -5.11
N ILE A 130 -13.16 -0.12 -4.70
CA ILE A 130 -11.94 -0.43 -3.95
C ILE A 130 -11.17 -1.48 -4.73
N LEU A 131 -9.88 -1.20 -4.95
CA LEU A 131 -8.90 -2.16 -5.39
C LEU A 131 -7.96 -2.43 -4.21
N LEU A 132 -8.03 -3.63 -3.65
CA LEU A 132 -7.10 -4.09 -2.61
C LEU A 132 -5.90 -4.76 -3.28
N ILE A 133 -4.70 -4.30 -2.94
CA ILE A 133 -3.45 -4.89 -3.41
C ILE A 133 -2.72 -5.50 -2.22
N SER A 134 -2.37 -6.78 -2.31
CA SER A 134 -1.37 -7.35 -1.42
C SER A 134 0.01 -6.85 -1.82
N PRO A 135 0.82 -6.32 -0.87
CA PRO A 135 2.19 -5.91 -1.17
C PRO A 135 3.05 -7.04 -1.74
N VAL A 136 4.18 -6.70 -2.32
CA VAL A 136 5.23 -7.65 -2.65
C VAL A 136 5.77 -8.32 -1.38
N GLU A 137 6.30 -9.56 -1.52
CA GLU A 137 6.92 -10.27 -0.40
C GLU A 137 8.25 -9.60 -0.02
N ILE A 138 8.58 -9.66 1.26
CA ILE A 138 9.93 -9.33 1.75
C ILE A 138 10.84 -10.51 1.39
N THR A 139 12.03 -10.23 0.86
CA THR A 139 13.02 -11.27 0.50
C THR A 139 14.18 -11.35 1.50
N GLU A 140 14.97 -12.42 1.39
CA GLU A 140 16.14 -12.65 2.22
C GLU A 140 17.23 -11.57 2.04
N ASP A 141 17.21 -10.81 0.93
CA ASP A 141 18.10 -9.66 0.74
C ASP A 141 17.96 -8.66 1.90
N ARG A 142 16.77 -8.56 2.51
CA ARG A 142 16.52 -7.70 3.68
C ARG A 142 17.40 -8.05 4.88
N LEU A 143 17.66 -9.34 5.12
CA LEU A 143 18.45 -9.78 6.28
C LEU A 143 19.94 -9.38 6.19
N THR A 144 20.41 -9.12 4.98
CA THR A 144 21.79 -8.70 4.73
C THR A 144 21.93 -7.21 4.46
N PHE A 145 20.81 -6.51 4.37
CA PHE A 145 20.80 -5.06 4.18
C PHE A 145 21.29 -4.35 5.44
N LYS A 146 22.31 -3.51 5.29
CA LYS A 146 23.07 -2.94 6.42
C LYS A 146 22.21 -2.05 7.33
N GLU A 147 21.25 -1.33 6.75
CA GLU A 147 20.35 -0.44 7.45
C GLU A 147 19.08 -1.16 7.97
N ASN A 148 19.05 -2.50 7.91
CA ASN A 148 17.96 -3.26 8.50
C ASN A 148 18.14 -3.41 10.01
N ASP A 149 17.19 -2.88 10.77
CA ASP A 149 17.15 -2.93 12.23
C ASP A 149 15.83 -3.52 12.78
N VAL A 150 14.82 -3.68 11.95
CA VAL A 150 13.45 -4.06 12.37
C VAL A 150 12.82 -5.21 11.60
N THR A 151 13.55 -5.85 10.67
CA THR A 151 13.03 -6.97 9.87
C THR A 151 13.85 -8.23 10.13
N ASP A 152 13.19 -9.32 10.46
CA ASP A 152 13.78 -10.64 10.72
C ASP A 152 13.17 -11.72 9.82
N GLN A 153 13.53 -12.98 10.03
CA GLN A 153 12.98 -14.11 9.28
C GLN A 153 11.46 -14.23 9.45
N THR A 154 10.94 -13.89 10.64
CA THR A 154 9.50 -13.92 10.90
C THR A 154 8.75 -12.90 10.03
N SER A 155 9.33 -11.73 9.84
CA SER A 155 8.80 -10.70 8.93
C SER A 155 8.67 -11.21 7.49
N ILE A 156 9.71 -11.90 7.01
CA ILE A 156 9.72 -12.53 5.68
C ILE A 156 8.62 -13.59 5.56
N ASP A 157 8.58 -14.51 6.52
CA ASP A 157 7.61 -15.62 6.53
C ASP A 157 6.17 -15.12 6.63
N ASN A 158 5.93 -14.03 7.36
CA ASN A 158 4.63 -13.37 7.46
C ASN A 158 4.23 -12.71 6.13
N SER A 159 5.17 -12.00 5.47
CA SER A 159 4.89 -11.34 4.20
C SER A 159 4.43 -12.32 3.12
N ARG A 160 4.99 -13.52 3.07
CA ARG A 160 4.63 -14.59 2.13
C ARG A 160 3.21 -15.14 2.33
N GLN A 161 2.63 -14.98 3.52
CA GLN A 161 1.29 -15.45 3.82
C GLN A 161 0.21 -14.38 3.64
N LEU A 162 0.60 -13.12 3.56
CA LEU A 162 -0.32 -11.99 3.56
C LEU A 162 -1.27 -12.00 2.36
N GLY A 163 -0.77 -12.30 1.16
CA GLY A 163 -1.58 -12.34 -0.07
C GLY A 163 -2.79 -13.28 0.06
N LYS A 164 -2.58 -14.46 0.64
CA LYS A 164 -3.68 -15.42 0.90
C LYS A 164 -4.72 -14.87 1.87
N CYS A 165 -4.27 -14.20 2.94
CA CYS A 165 -5.17 -13.63 3.94
C CYS A 165 -5.97 -12.45 3.36
N LEU A 166 -5.33 -11.58 2.59
CA LEU A 166 -5.99 -10.42 1.95
C LEU A 166 -6.96 -10.83 0.84
N ARG A 167 -6.70 -11.90 0.11
CA ARG A 167 -7.66 -12.46 -0.85
C ARG A 167 -8.98 -12.81 -0.16
N THR A 168 -8.93 -13.45 1.01
CA THR A 168 -10.13 -13.76 1.78
C THR A 168 -10.89 -12.49 2.20
N VAL A 169 -10.17 -11.43 2.58
CA VAL A 169 -10.78 -10.13 2.90
C VAL A 169 -11.46 -9.53 1.67
N ALA A 170 -10.80 -9.58 0.51
CA ALA A 170 -11.37 -9.06 -0.73
C ALA A 170 -12.67 -9.78 -1.12
N GLU A 171 -12.68 -11.11 -1.01
CA GLU A 171 -13.88 -11.93 -1.25
C GLU A 171 -15.02 -11.57 -0.28
N GLN A 172 -14.72 -11.41 1.02
CA GLN A 172 -15.71 -11.05 2.05
C GLN A 172 -16.29 -9.66 1.86
N LEU A 173 -15.49 -8.72 1.37
CA LEU A 173 -15.89 -7.32 1.14
C LEU A 173 -16.44 -7.06 -0.25
N ASP A 174 -16.38 -8.05 -1.15
CA ASP A 174 -16.74 -7.91 -2.56
C ASP A 174 -15.98 -6.70 -3.18
N VAL A 175 -14.65 -6.79 -3.18
CA VAL A 175 -13.75 -5.80 -3.76
C VAL A 175 -12.76 -6.47 -4.72
N GLU A 176 -12.28 -5.69 -5.71
CA GLU A 176 -11.23 -6.14 -6.62
C GLU A 176 -9.92 -6.42 -5.85
N PHE A 177 -9.18 -7.43 -6.29
CA PHE A 177 -7.96 -7.86 -5.61
C PHE A 177 -6.82 -8.18 -6.58
N ILE A 178 -5.64 -7.67 -6.25
CA ILE A 178 -4.37 -8.02 -6.90
C ILE A 178 -3.40 -8.52 -5.83
N ASP A 179 -2.80 -9.68 -6.05
CA ASP A 179 -1.65 -10.16 -5.29
C ASP A 179 -0.38 -9.78 -6.05
N ALA A 180 0.23 -8.64 -5.67
CA ALA A 180 1.39 -8.12 -6.39
C ALA A 180 2.59 -9.07 -6.36
N ALA A 181 2.73 -9.86 -5.30
CA ALA A 181 3.82 -10.84 -5.17
C ALA A 181 3.82 -11.91 -6.27
N GLN A 182 2.69 -12.16 -6.93
CA GLN A 182 2.62 -13.09 -8.06
C GLN A 182 3.24 -12.55 -9.35
N PHE A 183 3.43 -11.25 -9.45
CA PHE A 183 3.87 -10.57 -10.67
C PHE A 183 5.17 -9.78 -10.49
N ILE A 184 5.45 -9.32 -9.28
CA ILE A 184 6.54 -8.39 -8.97
C ILE A 184 7.34 -8.92 -7.79
N LYS A 185 8.66 -8.83 -7.89
CA LYS A 185 9.56 -8.99 -6.76
C LYS A 185 10.10 -7.62 -6.34
N PRO A 186 10.42 -7.42 -5.06
CA PRO A 186 11.09 -6.20 -4.63
C PRO A 186 12.49 -6.11 -5.26
N GLY A 187 13.05 -4.91 -5.27
CA GLY A 187 14.43 -4.68 -5.67
C GLY A 187 15.42 -5.41 -4.76
N LYS A 188 16.51 -5.88 -5.32
CA LYS A 188 17.54 -6.66 -4.61
C LYS A 188 18.37 -5.84 -3.62
N VAL A 189 18.25 -4.51 -3.66
CA VAL A 189 19.06 -3.64 -2.79
C VAL A 189 18.73 -3.88 -1.32
N ASP A 190 17.45 -3.93 -0.99
CA ASP A 190 16.98 -4.12 0.39
C ASP A 190 15.91 -5.19 0.55
N GLY A 191 15.47 -5.81 -0.53
CA GLY A 191 14.51 -6.90 -0.49
C GLY A 191 13.09 -6.54 -0.03
N VAL A 192 12.74 -5.24 -0.01
CA VAL A 192 11.43 -4.72 0.42
C VAL A 192 10.82 -3.76 -0.60
N HIS A 193 11.63 -2.80 -1.05
CA HIS A 193 11.13 -1.71 -1.89
C HIS A 193 11.17 -2.07 -3.37
N LEU A 194 10.20 -1.54 -4.10
CA LEU A 194 10.15 -1.65 -5.55
C LEU A 194 11.29 -0.84 -6.17
N ASP A 195 11.98 -1.46 -7.13
CA ASP A 195 12.88 -0.76 -8.04
C ASP A 195 12.10 -0.14 -9.22
N GLU A 196 12.80 0.50 -10.16
CA GLU A 196 12.18 1.13 -11.33
C GLU A 196 11.33 0.16 -12.16
N GLU A 197 11.79 -1.11 -12.32
CA GLU A 197 11.04 -2.14 -13.03
C GLU A 197 9.79 -2.54 -12.24
N GLY A 198 9.91 -2.69 -10.92
CA GLY A 198 8.79 -2.98 -10.03
C GLY A 198 7.72 -1.89 -10.07
N HIS A 199 8.12 -0.63 -10.05
CA HIS A 199 7.20 0.50 -10.21
C HIS A 199 6.52 0.51 -11.58
N ALA A 200 7.25 0.21 -12.67
CA ALA A 200 6.68 0.12 -14.00
C ALA A 200 5.59 -0.96 -14.05
N LYS A 201 5.89 -2.17 -13.57
CA LYS A 201 4.95 -3.30 -13.53
C LYS A 201 3.74 -3.01 -12.64
N MET A 202 3.93 -2.39 -11.46
CA MET A 202 2.83 -2.02 -10.58
C MET A 202 1.84 -1.07 -11.28
N SER A 203 2.35 -0.09 -12.02
CA SER A 203 1.50 0.82 -12.78
C SER A 203 0.70 0.14 -13.91
N GLU A 204 1.16 -1.01 -14.41
CA GLU A 204 0.47 -1.83 -15.41
C GLU A 204 -0.59 -2.72 -14.79
N LEU A 205 -0.31 -3.25 -13.61
CA LEU A 205 -1.27 -4.10 -12.87
C LEU A 205 -2.49 -3.32 -12.37
N VAL A 206 -2.31 -2.03 -12.09
CA VAL A 206 -3.38 -1.15 -11.56
C VAL A 206 -4.18 -0.46 -12.67
N LEU A 207 -3.68 -0.45 -13.90
CA LEU A 207 -4.34 0.18 -15.05
C LEU A 207 -5.61 -0.57 -15.46
#